data_5e49b1e99e0483cac938ccb2fb9d5ba7
#
_entry.id   5e49b1e99e0483cac938ccb2fb9d5ba7
#
_cell.length_a   1.000
_cell.length_b   1.000
_cell.length_c   1.000
_cell.angle_alpha   90.00
_cell.angle_beta   90.00
_cell.angle_gamma   90.00
#
_symmetry.space_group_name_H-M   'P 1'
#
loop_
_entity.id
_entity.type
_entity.pdbx_description
1 polymer ?
#
loop_
_entity_poly.entity_id
_entity_poly.type
_entity_poly.pdbx_seq_one_letter_code
_entity_poly.pdbx_strand_id
1 'polypeptide(L)'
;MINFSNQEMQLSGQITYDNAESYYQQGLKVIQSQSYPVVVNLAQLEHGSTLALAVLVRWLRQTPDAHSLHFKAVREKMMKVIQACHLQDDLKLIP
;
A
#
# COMPACT_ATOMS: atom_id res chain seq x y z
N MET A 1 10.30 4.52 2.92
CA MET A 1 11.23 3.59 2.29
C MET A 1 10.53 2.31 1.90
N ILE A 2 10.89 1.73 0.78
CA ILE A 2 10.28 0.49 0.30
C ILE A 2 11.33 -0.60 0.21
N ASN A 3 11.06 -1.74 0.84
CA ASN A 3 11.89 -2.93 0.78
C ASN A 3 11.08 -4.10 0.27
N PHE A 4 11.69 -4.94 -0.54
CA PHE A 4 11.05 -6.19 -0.95
C PHE A 4 11.88 -7.37 -0.43
N SER A 5 11.29 -8.16 0.47
CA SER A 5 11.93 -9.35 1.02
C SER A 5 10.87 -10.36 1.43
N ASN A 6 11.20 -11.64 1.41
CA ASN A 6 10.27 -12.72 1.76
C ASN A 6 8.95 -12.62 0.98
N GLN A 7 9.02 -12.15 -0.26
CA GLN A 7 7.87 -11.97 -1.16
C GLN A 7 6.84 -10.96 -0.65
N GLU A 8 7.25 -10.05 0.23
CA GLU A 8 6.41 -8.94 0.71
C GLU A 8 7.08 -7.62 0.42
N MET A 9 6.29 -6.66 -0.05
CA MET A 9 6.74 -5.28 -0.19
C MET A 9 6.46 -4.56 1.12
N GLN A 10 7.51 -4.13 1.81
CA GLN A 10 7.39 -3.48 3.10
C GLN A 10 7.54 -1.97 2.93
N LEU A 11 6.54 -1.23 3.42
CA LEU A 11 6.59 0.22 3.47
C LEU A 11 6.99 0.67 4.86
N SER A 12 7.98 1.57 4.94
CA SER A 12 8.37 2.18 6.21
C SER A 12 8.50 3.69 6.02
N GLY A 13 8.44 4.42 7.13
CA GLY A 13 8.53 5.87 7.12
C GLY A 13 7.17 6.51 6.87
N GLN A 14 7.19 7.81 6.58
CA GLN A 14 5.99 8.61 6.39
C GLN A 14 5.89 9.09 4.95
N ILE A 15 4.72 8.91 4.35
CA ILE A 15 4.45 9.43 3.01
C ILE A 15 3.98 10.88 3.14
N THR A 16 4.70 11.79 2.47
CA THR A 16 4.43 13.22 2.47
C THR A 16 4.25 13.70 1.03
N TYR A 17 3.83 14.97 0.87
CA TYR A 17 3.74 15.56 -0.46
C TYR A 17 5.08 15.53 -1.19
N ASP A 18 6.18 15.69 -0.45
CA ASP A 18 7.51 15.74 -1.06
C ASP A 18 7.98 14.38 -1.56
N ASN A 19 7.54 13.29 -0.94
CA ASN A 19 8.03 11.94 -1.27
C ASN A 19 6.98 11.00 -1.85
N ALA A 20 5.71 11.44 -1.93
CA ALA A 20 4.63 10.55 -2.36
C ALA A 20 4.87 9.98 -3.76
N GLU A 21 5.32 10.80 -4.70
CA GLU A 21 5.58 10.33 -6.06
C GLU A 21 6.75 9.35 -6.09
N SER A 22 7.77 9.58 -5.29
CA SER A 22 8.90 8.65 -5.17
C SER A 22 8.45 7.30 -4.61
N TYR A 23 7.63 7.30 -3.56
CA TYR A 23 7.04 6.05 -3.03
C TYR A 23 6.25 5.33 -4.10
N TYR A 24 5.42 6.06 -4.84
CA TYR A 24 4.61 5.48 -5.89
C TYR A 24 5.47 4.81 -6.95
N GLN A 25 6.48 5.51 -7.46
CA GLN A 25 7.32 4.98 -8.53
C GLN A 25 8.14 3.78 -8.08
N GLN A 26 8.69 3.83 -6.87
CA GLN A 26 9.47 2.72 -6.33
C GLN A 26 8.60 1.48 -6.13
N GLY A 27 7.42 1.67 -5.54
CA GLY A 27 6.50 0.56 -5.30
C GLY A 27 5.97 -0.03 -6.60
N LEU A 28 5.69 0.82 -7.58
CA LEU A 28 5.19 0.36 -8.87
C LEU A 28 6.19 -0.56 -9.57
N LYS A 29 7.50 -0.21 -9.50
CA LYS A 29 8.54 -1.07 -10.07
C LYS A 29 8.54 -2.45 -9.43
N VAL A 30 8.40 -2.52 -8.10
CA VAL A 30 8.34 -3.80 -7.39
C VAL A 30 7.11 -4.59 -7.81
N ILE A 31 5.95 -3.94 -7.82
CA ILE A 31 4.68 -4.60 -8.14
C ILE A 31 4.71 -5.17 -9.56
N GLN A 32 5.22 -4.39 -10.52
CA GLN A 32 5.26 -4.81 -11.92
C GLN A 32 6.26 -5.94 -12.17
N SER A 33 7.23 -6.12 -11.29
CA SER A 33 8.25 -7.17 -11.44
C SER A 33 7.85 -8.49 -10.78
N GLN A 34 6.70 -8.54 -10.09
CA GLN A 34 6.29 -9.71 -9.32
C GLN A 34 5.05 -10.35 -9.91
N SER A 35 4.83 -11.62 -9.55
CA SER A 35 3.59 -12.32 -9.86
C SER A 35 2.52 -11.93 -8.82
N TYR A 36 1.29 -11.77 -9.26
CA TYR A 36 0.19 -11.46 -8.34
C TYR A 36 -0.28 -12.72 -7.62
N PRO A 37 -0.78 -12.60 -6.40
CA PRO A 37 -0.91 -11.35 -5.64
C PRO A 37 0.41 -10.93 -4.99
N VAL A 38 0.61 -9.62 -4.86
CA VAL A 38 1.73 -9.05 -4.13
C VAL A 38 1.24 -8.64 -2.75
N VAL A 39 1.96 -9.04 -1.71
CA VAL A 39 1.63 -8.65 -0.34
C VAL A 39 2.32 -7.34 -0.04
N VAL A 40 1.55 -6.34 0.39
CA VAL A 40 2.07 -5.03 0.79
C VAL A 40 1.95 -4.93 2.30
N ASN A 41 3.07 -4.97 3.00
CA ASN A 41 3.11 -4.94 4.47
C ASN A 41 3.20 -3.50 4.95
N LEU A 42 2.19 -3.07 5.72
CA LEU A 42 2.06 -1.70 6.21
C LEU A 42 2.41 -1.54 7.69
N ALA A 43 2.99 -2.58 8.31
CA ALA A 43 3.28 -2.54 9.74
C ALA A 43 4.22 -1.40 10.14
N GLN A 44 5.12 -1.02 9.25
CA GLN A 44 6.13 0.02 9.52
C GLN A 44 5.77 1.38 8.91
N LEU A 45 4.59 1.50 8.29
CA LEU A 45 4.16 2.79 7.74
C LEU A 45 3.72 3.70 8.87
N GLU A 46 4.34 4.88 8.95
CA GLU A 46 4.04 5.87 10.00
C GLU A 46 2.98 6.83 9.51
N HIS A 47 2.16 7.32 10.46
CA HIS A 47 1.19 8.38 10.20
C HIS A 47 0.27 8.10 9.00
N GLY A 48 -0.56 7.06 9.13
CA GLY A 48 -1.56 6.76 8.10
C GLY A 48 -2.38 8.00 7.74
N SER A 49 -2.54 8.26 6.44
CA SER A 49 -3.17 9.47 5.94
C SER A 49 -3.89 9.20 4.64
N THR A 50 -4.72 10.18 4.21
CA THR A 50 -5.37 10.08 2.91
C THR A 50 -4.35 10.12 1.78
N LEU A 51 -3.23 10.83 1.96
CA LEU A 51 -2.16 10.86 0.97
C LEU A 51 -1.51 9.48 0.82
N ALA A 52 -1.25 8.81 1.94
CA ALA A 52 -0.73 7.44 1.90
C ALA A 52 -1.72 6.50 1.22
N LEU A 53 -3.01 6.62 1.58
CA LEU A 53 -4.06 5.81 0.95
C LEU A 53 -4.11 6.05 -0.56
N ALA A 54 -3.94 7.29 -1.01
CA ALA A 54 -3.93 7.60 -2.43
C ALA A 54 -2.83 6.86 -3.17
N VAL A 55 -1.64 6.73 -2.57
CA VAL A 55 -0.54 5.96 -3.16
C VAL A 55 -0.94 4.48 -3.29
N LEU A 56 -1.53 3.91 -2.24
CA LEU A 56 -1.96 2.51 -2.27
C LEU A 56 -3.00 2.27 -3.37
N VAL A 57 -3.96 3.18 -3.50
CA VAL A 57 -5.00 3.06 -4.53
C VAL A 57 -4.40 3.21 -5.94
N ARG A 58 -3.44 4.11 -6.11
CA ARG A 58 -2.77 4.28 -7.41
C ARG A 58 -2.06 2.99 -7.83
N TRP A 59 -1.40 2.32 -6.89
CA TRP A 59 -0.78 1.02 -7.17
C TRP A 59 -1.83 0.01 -7.61
N LEU A 60 -2.93 -0.06 -6.88
CA LEU A 60 -3.98 -1.03 -7.18
C LEU A 60 -4.55 -0.82 -8.58
N ARG A 61 -4.70 0.44 -9.00
CA ARG A 61 -5.21 0.77 -10.33
C ARG A 61 -4.30 0.32 -11.47
N GLN A 62 -3.03 0.04 -11.18
CA GLN A 62 -2.08 -0.45 -12.17
C GLN A 62 -2.04 -1.97 -12.23
N THR A 63 -2.95 -2.65 -11.53
CA THR A 63 -3.03 -4.09 -11.46
C THR A 63 -4.33 -4.57 -12.12
N PRO A 64 -4.44 -5.87 -12.46
CA PRO A 64 -5.63 -6.40 -13.14
C PRO A 64 -6.93 -6.30 -12.33
N ASP A 65 -6.86 -6.47 -10.99
CA ASP A 65 -8.07 -6.44 -10.17
C ASP A 65 -7.74 -6.16 -8.70
N ALA A 66 -8.78 -6.06 -7.87
CA ALA A 66 -8.64 -5.71 -6.46
C ALA A 66 -7.91 -6.78 -5.62
N HIS A 67 -7.81 -8.01 -6.12
CA HIS A 67 -7.13 -9.10 -5.41
C HIS A 67 -5.64 -9.18 -5.76
N SER A 68 -5.16 -8.34 -6.66
CA SER A 68 -3.76 -8.34 -7.07
C SER A 68 -2.83 -7.87 -5.96
N LEU A 69 -3.31 -7.03 -5.05
CA LEU A 69 -2.53 -6.55 -3.91
C LEU A 69 -3.25 -6.92 -2.62
N HIS A 70 -2.52 -7.56 -1.71
CA HIS A 70 -3.02 -7.90 -0.37
C HIS A 70 -2.31 -6.99 0.62
N PHE A 71 -3.08 -6.12 1.29
CA PHE A 71 -2.53 -5.19 2.27
C PHE A 71 -2.53 -5.84 3.64
N LYS A 72 -1.33 -5.99 4.20
CA LYS A 72 -1.10 -6.74 5.43
C LYS A 72 -0.73 -5.81 6.57
N ALA A 73 -1.16 -6.17 7.78
CA ALA A 73 -0.78 -5.46 9.00
C ALA A 73 -1.13 -3.97 8.97
N VAL A 74 -2.35 -3.68 8.51
CA VAL A 74 -2.84 -2.29 8.45
C VAL A 74 -3.03 -1.78 9.87
N ARG A 75 -2.32 -0.69 10.22
CA ARG A 75 -2.38 -0.12 11.56
C ARG A 75 -3.68 0.65 11.75
N GLU A 76 -4.05 0.85 13.02
CA GLU A 76 -5.34 1.42 13.38
C GLU A 76 -5.64 2.74 12.69
N LYS A 77 -4.67 3.66 12.67
CA LYS A 77 -4.89 4.98 12.07
C LYS A 77 -5.16 4.85 10.57
N MET A 78 -4.41 4.01 9.89
CA MET A 78 -4.61 3.78 8.45
C MET A 78 -5.93 3.09 8.20
N MET A 79 -6.32 2.16 9.06
CA MET A 79 -7.62 1.50 8.95
C MET A 79 -8.76 2.50 9.06
N LYS A 80 -8.65 3.48 9.98
CA LYS A 80 -9.65 4.53 10.11
C LYS A 80 -9.75 5.39 8.86
N VAL A 81 -8.62 5.69 8.23
CA VAL A 81 -8.60 6.44 6.97
C VAL A 81 -9.30 5.64 5.86
N ILE A 82 -8.99 4.35 5.76
CA ILE A 82 -9.63 3.47 4.78
C ILE A 82 -11.15 3.44 4.98
N GLN A 83 -11.59 3.30 6.23
CA GLN A 83 -13.01 3.27 6.55
C GLN A 83 -13.69 4.61 6.27
N ALA A 84 -13.02 5.71 6.60
CA ALA A 84 -13.57 7.06 6.34
C ALA A 84 -13.75 7.33 4.85
N CYS A 85 -12.92 6.73 4.01
CA CYS A 85 -13.03 6.84 2.55
C CYS A 85 -13.91 5.75 1.95
N HIS A 86 -14.54 4.91 2.78
CA HIS A 86 -15.42 3.82 2.34
C HIS A 86 -14.74 2.83 1.40
N LEU A 87 -13.46 2.53 1.65
CA LEU A 87 -12.68 1.62 0.81
C LEU A 87 -12.39 0.27 1.45
N GLN A 88 -12.92 -0.01 2.64
CA GLN A 88 -12.62 -1.25 3.35
C GLN A 88 -13.06 -2.50 2.57
N ASP A 89 -14.07 -2.37 1.70
CA ASP A 89 -14.53 -3.49 0.89
C ASP A 89 -13.88 -3.52 -0.49
N ASP A 90 -13.17 -2.45 -0.86
CA ASP A 90 -12.51 -2.35 -2.17
C ASP A 90 -11.06 -2.80 -2.12
N LEU A 91 -10.48 -2.90 -0.92
CA LEU A 91 -9.10 -3.30 -0.70
C LEU A 91 -9.07 -4.69 -0.07
N LYS A 92 -8.18 -5.55 -0.54
CA LYS A 92 -7.98 -6.85 0.09
C LYS A 92 -7.07 -6.67 1.31
N LEU A 93 -7.68 -6.69 2.49
CA LEU A 93 -6.96 -6.51 3.75
C LEU A 93 -6.78 -7.87 4.41
N ILE A 94 -5.54 -8.17 4.83
CA ILE A 94 -5.21 -9.42 5.50
C ILE A 94 -4.51 -9.13 6.83
N PRO A 95 -4.52 -10.06 7.80
CA PRO A 95 -3.88 -9.86 9.10
C PRO A 95 -2.39 -9.57 9.03
#